data_a893b47da7be391fd61728085ed594dd
#
_entry.id   a893b47da7be391fd61728085ed594dd
#
_cell.length_a   1.000
_cell.length_b   1.000
_cell.length_c   1.000
_cell.angle_alpha   90.00
_cell.angle_beta   90.00
_cell.angle_gamma   90.00
#
_symmetry.space_group_name_H-M   'P 1'
#
loop_
_entity.id
_entity.type
_entity.pdbx_description
1 polymer ?
#
loop_
_entity_poly.entity_id
_entity_poly.type
_entity_poly.pdbx_seq_one_letter_code
_entity_poly.pdbx_strand_id
1 'polypeptide(L)'
;MDQGLSAWTVQLEAKALGKLYGISPDDENYFKPPKRNREEIKRSRGDRVRDKHFSKTNNDELIKFCRGTGLRRKELQELRGKDLVPRAQIEAEISELQKIPEEQRAPSVTKRLEMLQDACLFPEEWFVHVRNGKGGRERLSPIIGKNAGQIIERITDTPPEEKVWQHIHNCADIHGYRAEYATAIYKARARAIEDIPYDRVNRGTGRRYQSEVYTCRKDEAGKKLDKAAMLICSKALGHNRISVVADNYIRGL
;
A
#
# COMPACT_ATOMS: atom_id res chain seq x y z
N MET A 1 -25.23 5.73 27.48
CA MET A 1 -25.42 6.56 26.27
C MET A 1 -24.64 5.92 25.14
N ASP A 2 -25.34 5.38 24.19
CA ASP A 2 -24.71 4.76 23.02
C ASP A 2 -24.32 5.90 22.06
N GLN A 3 -23.04 6.25 22.05
CA GLN A 3 -22.52 7.35 21.21
C GLN A 3 -22.33 6.92 19.73
N GLY A 4 -22.83 5.75 19.35
CA GLY A 4 -22.69 5.25 17.97
C GLY A 4 -21.24 5.01 17.53
N LEU A 5 -20.32 4.81 18.48
CA LEU A 5 -18.91 4.55 18.19
C LEU A 5 -18.72 3.18 17.55
N SER A 6 -17.80 3.10 16.59
CA SER A 6 -17.48 1.81 15.96
C SER A 6 -16.83 0.85 16.95
N ALA A 7 -17.04 -0.46 16.79
CA ALA A 7 -16.37 -1.49 17.61
C ALA A 7 -14.82 -1.36 17.59
N TRP A 8 -14.25 -0.79 16.52
CA TRP A 8 -12.81 -0.48 16.45
C TRP A 8 -12.40 0.62 17.41
N THR A 9 -13.19 1.70 17.49
CA THR A 9 -12.96 2.82 18.39
C THR A 9 -13.09 2.36 19.84
N VAL A 10 -14.18 1.68 20.17
CA VAL A 10 -14.43 1.16 21.52
C VAL A 10 -13.32 0.21 21.97
N GLN A 11 -12.83 -0.68 21.10
CA GLN A 11 -11.71 -1.56 21.45
C GLN A 11 -10.38 -0.82 21.64
N LEU A 12 -10.14 0.26 20.89
CA LEU A 12 -8.94 1.08 21.06
C LEU A 12 -8.98 1.80 22.42
N GLU A 13 -10.12 2.38 22.75
CA GLU A 13 -10.34 3.08 24.03
C GLU A 13 -10.23 2.11 25.21
N ALA A 14 -10.89 0.93 25.13
CA ALA A 14 -10.78 -0.10 26.17
C ALA A 14 -9.33 -0.51 26.43
N LYS A 15 -8.54 -0.70 25.37
CA LYS A 15 -7.11 -1.02 25.49
C LYS A 15 -6.29 0.13 26.10
N ALA A 16 -6.61 1.36 25.72
CA ALA A 16 -5.93 2.54 26.26
C ALA A 16 -6.21 2.71 27.74
N LEU A 17 -7.48 2.57 28.15
CA LEU A 17 -7.88 2.63 29.56
C LEU A 17 -7.29 1.46 30.36
N GLY A 18 -7.37 0.23 29.86
CA GLY A 18 -6.75 -0.93 30.50
C GLY A 18 -5.26 -0.70 30.76
N LYS A 19 -4.52 -0.17 29.78
CA LYS A 19 -3.11 0.18 29.93
C LYS A 19 -2.88 1.30 30.96
N LEU A 20 -3.75 2.30 30.99
CA LEU A 20 -3.66 3.42 31.94
C LEU A 20 -3.86 2.96 33.38
N TYR A 21 -4.81 2.06 33.61
CA TYR A 21 -5.14 1.54 34.93
C TYR A 21 -4.42 0.24 35.33
N GLY A 22 -3.52 -0.26 34.45
CA GLY A 22 -2.81 -1.52 34.70
C GLY A 22 -3.69 -2.77 34.61
N ILE A 23 -4.88 -2.67 34.03
CA ILE A 23 -5.85 -3.76 33.88
C ILE A 23 -5.55 -4.53 32.59
N SER A 24 -5.28 -5.82 32.68
CA SER A 24 -5.04 -6.71 31.55
C SER A 24 -6.35 -7.16 30.89
N PRO A 25 -6.35 -7.53 29.60
CA PRO A 25 -7.54 -8.09 28.93
C PRO A 25 -8.10 -9.38 29.57
N ASP A 26 -7.29 -10.08 30.36
CA ASP A 26 -7.65 -11.32 31.07
C ASP A 26 -8.19 -11.05 32.48
N ASP A 27 -8.15 -9.79 32.93
CA ASP A 27 -8.64 -9.36 34.24
C ASP A 27 -10.18 -9.31 34.26
N GLU A 28 -10.79 -9.68 35.38
CA GLU A 28 -12.25 -9.63 35.57
C GLU A 28 -12.81 -8.22 35.41
N ASN A 29 -12.05 -7.22 35.81
CA ASN A 29 -12.41 -5.81 35.72
C ASN A 29 -12.17 -5.19 34.35
N TYR A 30 -11.64 -5.95 33.37
CA TYR A 30 -11.41 -5.45 32.03
C TYR A 30 -12.74 -5.27 31.30
N PHE A 31 -13.00 -4.06 30.81
CA PHE A 31 -14.15 -3.79 29.97
C PHE A 31 -14.04 -4.61 28.67
N LYS A 32 -14.99 -5.52 28.44
CA LYS A 32 -15.08 -6.37 27.24
C LYS A 32 -15.73 -5.62 26.10
N PRO A 33 -14.97 -5.01 25.18
CA PRO A 33 -15.55 -4.26 24.08
C PRO A 33 -16.25 -5.19 23.07
N PRO A 34 -17.19 -4.67 22.27
CA PRO A 34 -17.89 -5.44 21.25
C PRO A 34 -16.92 -6.05 20.25
N LYS A 35 -17.26 -7.23 19.74
CA LYS A 35 -16.46 -7.90 18.70
C LYS A 35 -16.45 -7.06 17.43
N ARG A 36 -15.29 -6.96 16.79
CA ARG A 36 -15.16 -6.30 15.48
C ARG A 36 -15.81 -7.16 14.42
N ASN A 37 -16.83 -6.61 13.77
CA ASN A 37 -17.39 -7.20 12.56
C ASN A 37 -16.80 -6.49 11.33
N ARG A 38 -16.15 -7.23 10.44
CA ARG A 38 -15.54 -6.63 9.23
C ARG A 38 -16.57 -6.24 8.18
N GLU A 39 -17.73 -6.80 8.19
CA GLU A 39 -18.84 -6.42 7.32
C GLU A 39 -19.30 -4.97 7.59
N GLU A 40 -19.13 -4.51 8.83
CA GLU A 40 -19.42 -3.13 9.21
C GLU A 40 -18.39 -2.12 8.71
N ILE A 41 -17.22 -2.58 8.25
CA ILE A 41 -16.22 -1.68 7.67
C ILE A 41 -16.72 -1.19 6.31
N LYS A 42 -17.21 0.05 6.29
CA LYS A 42 -17.54 0.74 5.04
C LYS A 42 -16.26 1.00 4.24
N ARG A 43 -15.90 0.06 3.38
CA ARG A 43 -14.67 0.10 2.60
C ARG A 43 -14.80 0.87 1.31
N SER A 44 -15.98 0.83 0.69
CA SER A 44 -16.26 1.66 -0.46
C SER A 44 -16.70 3.03 0.05
N ARG A 45 -16.01 4.04 -0.39
CA ARG A 45 -16.38 5.41 -0.05
C ARG A 45 -17.18 6.03 -1.17
N GLY A 46 -18.12 5.37 -1.82
CA GLY A 46 -18.98 5.90 -2.86
C GLY A 46 -19.06 7.43 -2.97
N ASP A 47 -19.96 8.01 -3.66
CA ASP A 47 -20.18 9.47 -3.69
C ASP A 47 -20.57 9.97 -2.29
N ARG A 48 -19.60 10.48 -1.52
CA ARG A 48 -19.77 10.63 -0.08
C ARG A 48 -19.55 12.01 0.46
N VAL A 49 -20.04 12.12 1.69
CA VAL A 49 -19.92 13.26 2.59
C VAL A 49 -18.54 13.92 2.58
N ARG A 50 -17.44 13.15 2.42
CA ARG A 50 -16.09 13.70 2.30
C ARG A 50 -15.84 14.46 1.00
N ASP A 51 -16.49 14.05 -0.10
CA ASP A 51 -16.35 14.71 -1.40
C ASP A 51 -17.39 15.83 -1.60
N LYS A 52 -18.32 16.03 -0.67
CA LYS A 52 -19.39 17.04 -0.79
C LYS A 52 -18.86 18.46 -1.02
N HIS A 53 -17.69 18.78 -0.49
CA HIS A 53 -17.03 20.08 -0.63
C HIS A 53 -15.76 20.02 -1.48
N PHE A 54 -15.56 18.93 -2.22
CA PHE A 54 -14.38 18.69 -3.01
C PHE A 54 -14.71 18.72 -4.49
N SER A 55 -14.23 19.74 -5.20
CA SER A 55 -14.36 19.81 -6.65
C SER A 55 -13.35 18.87 -7.32
N LYS A 56 -13.86 17.80 -7.95
CA LYS A 56 -13.03 16.87 -8.72
C LYS A 56 -12.36 17.56 -9.90
N THR A 57 -13.04 18.49 -10.55
CA THR A 57 -12.49 19.28 -11.68
C THR A 57 -11.31 20.12 -11.24
N ASN A 58 -11.44 20.86 -10.15
CA ASN A 58 -10.35 21.73 -9.66
C ASN A 58 -9.16 20.94 -9.10
N ASN A 59 -9.36 19.66 -8.77
CA ASN A 59 -8.33 18.80 -8.22
C ASN A 59 -8.00 17.61 -9.15
N ASP A 60 -8.33 17.71 -10.43
CA ASP A 60 -8.15 16.63 -11.41
C ASP A 60 -6.68 16.19 -11.50
N GLU A 61 -5.76 17.14 -11.51
CA GLU A 61 -4.33 16.86 -11.52
C GLU A 61 -3.89 16.05 -10.29
N LEU A 62 -4.32 16.46 -9.08
CA LEU A 62 -4.04 15.73 -7.85
C LEU A 62 -4.63 14.31 -7.89
N ILE A 63 -5.84 14.16 -8.41
CA ILE A 63 -6.50 12.85 -8.54
C ILE A 63 -5.70 11.94 -9.48
N LYS A 64 -5.33 12.44 -10.66
CA LYS A 64 -4.49 11.72 -11.64
C LYS A 64 -3.15 11.33 -11.04
N PHE A 65 -2.52 12.25 -10.33
CA PHE A 65 -1.26 12.04 -9.64
C PHE A 65 -1.36 10.91 -8.60
N CYS A 66 -2.39 10.94 -7.75
CA CYS A 66 -2.60 9.92 -6.74
C CYS A 66 -2.89 8.53 -7.34
N ARG A 67 -3.65 8.47 -8.44
CA ARG A 67 -3.95 7.25 -9.19
C ARG A 67 -2.73 6.67 -9.91
N GLY A 68 -1.79 7.53 -10.29
CA GLY A 68 -0.56 7.11 -10.97
C GLY A 68 0.60 6.77 -10.04
N THR A 69 0.58 7.22 -8.78
CA THR A 69 1.69 7.02 -7.82
C THR A 69 1.33 6.20 -6.60
N GLY A 70 0.05 6.12 -6.26
CA GLY A 70 -0.44 5.39 -5.09
C GLY A 70 0.09 5.88 -3.75
N LEU A 71 0.54 7.13 -3.64
CA LEU A 71 1.09 7.71 -2.42
C LEU A 71 0.01 7.92 -1.35
N ARG A 72 0.42 7.86 -0.07
CA ARG A 72 -0.43 8.25 1.06
C ARG A 72 -0.43 9.77 1.22
N ARG A 73 -1.43 10.30 1.93
CA ARG A 73 -1.54 11.75 2.17
C ARG A 73 -0.25 12.36 2.74
N LYS A 74 0.32 11.75 3.76
CA LYS A 74 1.57 12.24 4.36
C LYS A 74 2.74 12.17 3.36
N GLU A 75 2.83 11.10 2.59
CA GLU A 75 3.86 10.92 1.56
C GLU A 75 3.74 11.99 0.46
N LEU A 76 2.52 12.35 0.04
CA LEU A 76 2.27 13.46 -0.89
C LEU A 76 2.66 14.82 -0.31
N GLN A 77 2.41 15.05 0.99
CA GLN A 77 2.76 16.30 1.67
C GLN A 77 4.26 16.49 1.85
N GLU A 78 5.03 15.40 1.85
CA GLU A 78 6.48 15.39 2.02
C GLU A 78 7.24 15.27 0.68
N LEU A 79 6.53 14.96 -0.42
CA LEU A 79 7.11 14.75 -1.74
C LEU A 79 7.79 16.00 -2.27
N ARG A 80 9.03 15.87 -2.76
CA ARG A 80 9.86 16.94 -3.32
C ARG A 80 10.29 16.63 -4.76
N GLY A 81 10.74 17.66 -5.49
CA GLY A 81 11.23 17.50 -6.85
C GLY A 81 12.35 16.46 -6.98
N LYS A 82 13.25 16.38 -5.99
CA LYS A 82 14.35 15.41 -5.95
C LYS A 82 13.94 13.94 -5.74
N ASP A 83 12.67 13.67 -5.51
CA ASP A 83 12.21 12.32 -5.23
C ASP A 83 11.77 11.55 -6.49
N LEU A 84 11.95 12.13 -7.67
CA LEU A 84 11.79 11.45 -8.95
C LEU A 84 13.05 10.63 -9.26
N VAL A 85 12.90 9.33 -9.54
CA VAL A 85 14.03 8.43 -9.79
C VAL A 85 13.79 7.67 -11.09
N PRO A 86 14.69 7.81 -12.09
CA PRO A 86 14.62 7.02 -13.32
C PRO A 86 15.17 5.60 -13.09
N ARG A 87 14.68 4.64 -13.86
CA ARG A 87 15.14 3.24 -13.86
C ARG A 87 16.67 3.13 -14.02
N ALA A 88 17.23 3.87 -14.96
CA ALA A 88 18.68 3.84 -15.21
C ALA A 88 19.51 4.15 -13.94
N GLN A 89 19.03 5.06 -13.09
CA GLN A 89 19.68 5.36 -11.81
C GLN A 89 19.56 4.18 -10.83
N ILE A 90 18.42 3.49 -10.81
CA ILE A 90 18.19 2.30 -9.97
C ILE A 90 19.14 1.18 -10.37
N GLU A 91 19.25 0.91 -11.66
CA GLU A 91 20.11 -0.14 -12.22
C GLU A 91 21.59 0.15 -11.99
N ALA A 92 22.01 1.40 -12.16
CA ALA A 92 23.36 1.84 -11.86
C ALA A 92 23.70 1.64 -10.37
N GLU A 93 22.80 2.05 -9.46
CA GLU A 93 23.00 1.87 -8.01
C GLU A 93 23.05 0.39 -7.62
N ILE A 94 22.19 -0.47 -8.19
CA ILE A 94 22.25 -1.93 -7.97
C ILE A 94 23.61 -2.46 -8.37
N SER A 95 24.10 -2.08 -9.57
CA SER A 95 25.40 -2.54 -10.09
C SER A 95 26.55 -2.15 -9.17
N GLU A 96 26.54 -0.94 -8.60
CA GLU A 96 27.54 -0.51 -7.64
C GLU A 96 27.47 -1.27 -6.31
N LEU A 97 26.25 -1.43 -5.76
CA LEU A 97 26.07 -2.12 -4.48
C LEU A 97 26.39 -3.62 -4.58
N GLN A 98 26.19 -4.24 -5.73
CA GLN A 98 26.53 -5.65 -5.97
C GLN A 98 28.01 -5.92 -6.02
N LYS A 99 28.89 -4.92 -6.27
CA LYS A 99 30.34 -5.07 -6.20
C LYS A 99 30.85 -5.36 -4.77
N ILE A 100 30.05 -5.00 -3.76
CA ILE A 100 30.35 -5.31 -2.35
C ILE A 100 30.02 -6.78 -2.10
N PRO A 101 30.98 -7.63 -1.68
CA PRO A 101 30.73 -9.01 -1.32
C PRO A 101 29.62 -9.12 -0.26
N GLU A 102 28.79 -10.16 -0.35
CA GLU A 102 27.60 -10.30 0.51
C GLU A 102 27.96 -10.28 2.01
N GLU A 103 29.07 -10.95 2.36
CA GLU A 103 29.56 -11.05 3.74
C GLU A 103 30.05 -9.70 4.31
N GLN A 104 30.35 -8.73 3.43
CA GLN A 104 30.83 -7.40 3.80
C GLN A 104 29.72 -6.33 3.76
N ARG A 105 28.51 -6.71 3.33
CA ARG A 105 27.40 -5.76 3.25
C ARG A 105 26.87 -5.41 4.62
N ALA A 106 26.90 -4.13 4.96
CA ALA A 106 26.19 -3.63 6.11
C ALA A 106 24.65 -3.87 5.95
N PRO A 107 23.88 -4.07 7.02
CA PRO A 107 22.43 -4.29 6.94
C PRO A 107 21.68 -3.18 6.19
N SER A 108 22.17 -1.94 6.24
CA SER A 108 21.60 -0.81 5.48
C SER A 108 21.80 -0.99 3.97
N VAL A 109 22.94 -1.49 3.53
CA VAL A 109 23.24 -1.77 2.12
C VAL A 109 22.37 -2.90 1.61
N THR A 110 22.23 -3.98 2.36
CA THR A 110 21.35 -5.10 2.02
C THR A 110 19.91 -4.63 1.86
N LYS A 111 19.41 -3.86 2.82
CA LYS A 111 18.05 -3.30 2.76
C LYS A 111 17.86 -2.34 1.58
N ARG A 112 18.86 -1.54 1.25
CA ARG A 112 18.82 -0.65 0.10
C ARG A 112 18.77 -1.44 -1.19
N LEU A 113 19.61 -2.46 -1.32
CA LEU A 113 19.64 -3.35 -2.49
C LEU A 113 18.31 -4.08 -2.68
N GLU A 114 17.71 -4.62 -1.61
CA GLU A 114 16.38 -5.24 -1.67
C GLU A 114 15.32 -4.26 -2.20
N MET A 115 15.32 -3.02 -1.73
CA MET A 115 14.38 -2.00 -2.19
C MET A 115 14.54 -1.67 -3.68
N LEU A 116 15.78 -1.56 -4.16
CA LEU A 116 16.08 -1.30 -5.56
C LEU A 116 15.69 -2.50 -6.45
N GLN A 117 15.96 -3.72 -5.99
CA GLN A 117 15.55 -4.95 -6.67
C GLN A 117 14.01 -5.09 -6.71
N ASP A 118 13.30 -4.67 -5.66
CA ASP A 118 11.84 -4.62 -5.67
C ASP A 118 11.31 -3.69 -6.77
N ALA A 119 12.00 -2.59 -7.07
CA ALA A 119 11.63 -1.70 -8.17
C ALA A 119 11.81 -2.36 -9.54
N CYS A 120 12.79 -3.25 -9.70
CA CYS A 120 12.99 -4.00 -10.95
C CYS A 120 11.86 -4.99 -11.28
N LEU A 121 10.96 -5.28 -10.33
CA LEU A 121 9.75 -6.07 -10.59
C LEU A 121 8.73 -5.33 -11.48
N PHE A 122 8.88 -4.04 -11.67
CA PHE A 122 7.99 -3.19 -12.45
C PHE A 122 8.63 -2.84 -13.79
N PRO A 123 7.86 -2.73 -14.91
CA PRO A 123 8.41 -2.35 -16.21
C PRO A 123 8.55 -0.84 -16.38
N GLU A 124 8.00 -0.06 -15.45
CA GLU A 124 7.96 1.38 -15.52
C GLU A 124 9.37 1.99 -15.48
N GLU A 125 9.57 3.07 -16.25
CA GLU A 125 10.84 3.77 -16.35
C GLU A 125 11.07 4.79 -15.23
N TRP A 126 10.01 5.19 -14.52
CA TRP A 126 10.07 6.24 -13.53
C TRP A 126 9.39 5.83 -12.22
N PHE A 127 10.01 6.25 -11.13
CA PHE A 127 9.58 5.93 -9.78
C PHE A 127 9.55 7.18 -8.90
N VAL A 128 8.69 7.14 -7.90
CA VAL A 128 8.72 8.10 -6.80
C VAL A 128 9.42 7.47 -5.60
N HIS A 129 10.46 8.11 -5.10
CA HIS A 129 11.18 7.68 -3.91
C HIS A 129 10.43 8.15 -2.66
N VAL A 130 9.80 7.21 -1.97
CA VAL A 130 9.15 7.46 -0.67
C VAL A 130 10.15 7.18 0.44
N ARG A 131 10.77 8.24 0.99
CA ARG A 131 11.83 8.13 2.02
C ARG A 131 11.29 7.73 3.38
N ASN A 132 10.16 8.28 3.78
CA ASN A 132 9.60 8.10 5.12
C ASN A 132 8.12 7.64 5.03
N GLY A 133 7.91 6.41 4.57
CA GLY A 133 6.59 5.79 4.53
C GLY A 133 6.08 5.41 5.93
N LYS A 134 4.85 4.89 5.99
CA LYS A 134 4.24 4.45 7.25
C LYS A 134 5.14 3.42 7.96
N GLY A 135 5.54 3.74 9.19
CA GLY A 135 6.45 2.91 9.98
C GLY A 135 7.93 3.08 9.57
N GLY A 136 8.30 4.23 9.00
CA GLY A 136 9.68 4.54 8.60
C GLY A 136 10.17 3.76 7.37
N ARG A 137 9.26 3.20 6.58
CA ARG A 137 9.63 2.37 5.43
C ARG A 137 9.91 3.22 4.20
N GLU A 138 11.08 3.00 3.65
CA GLU A 138 11.50 3.51 2.37
C GLU A 138 11.02 2.58 1.24
N ARG A 139 10.65 3.13 0.09
CA ARG A 139 10.32 2.38 -1.13
C ARG A 139 10.40 3.22 -2.37
N LEU A 140 10.48 2.57 -3.51
CA LEU A 140 10.28 3.13 -4.83
C LEU A 140 8.88 2.76 -5.33
N SER A 141 8.03 3.76 -5.56
CA SER A 141 6.67 3.57 -6.07
C SER A 141 6.65 3.81 -7.58
N PRO A 142 6.33 2.83 -8.42
CA PRO A 142 6.31 3.03 -9.87
C PRO A 142 5.25 4.05 -10.27
N ILE A 143 5.55 4.87 -11.29
CA ILE A 143 4.60 5.82 -11.89
C ILE A 143 3.89 5.11 -13.03
N ILE A 144 2.58 4.84 -12.88
CA ILE A 144 1.81 4.03 -13.82
C ILE A 144 0.72 4.81 -14.55
N GLY A 145 0.25 4.22 -15.63
CA GLY A 145 -0.96 4.63 -16.34
C GLY A 145 -0.75 5.80 -17.32
N LYS A 146 -1.85 6.16 -18.01
CA LYS A 146 -1.82 7.12 -19.12
C LYS A 146 -1.40 8.54 -18.77
N ASN A 147 -1.46 8.90 -17.48
CA ASN A 147 -1.08 10.24 -17.00
C ASN A 147 0.38 10.27 -16.48
N ALA A 148 1.17 9.22 -16.69
CA ALA A 148 2.55 9.15 -16.20
C ALA A 148 3.40 10.34 -16.65
N GLY A 149 3.30 10.76 -17.92
CA GLY A 149 4.00 11.93 -18.44
C GLY A 149 3.72 13.21 -17.65
N GLN A 150 2.44 13.51 -17.38
CA GLN A 150 2.05 14.70 -16.60
C GLN A 150 2.55 14.64 -15.15
N ILE A 151 2.62 13.45 -14.56
CA ILE A 151 3.14 13.25 -13.21
C ILE A 151 4.65 13.51 -13.17
N ILE A 152 5.38 12.96 -14.15
CA ILE A 152 6.83 13.14 -14.29
C ILE A 152 7.15 14.61 -14.51
N GLU A 153 6.49 15.28 -15.46
CA GLU A 153 6.64 16.69 -15.75
C GLU A 153 6.44 17.54 -14.49
N ARG A 154 5.34 17.37 -13.77
CA ARG A 154 5.10 18.10 -12.54
C ARG A 154 6.21 17.94 -11.50
N ILE A 155 6.74 16.73 -11.31
CA ILE A 155 7.83 16.51 -10.34
C ILE A 155 9.13 17.15 -10.86
N THR A 156 9.42 17.02 -12.16
CA THR A 156 10.62 17.57 -12.80
C THR A 156 10.65 19.10 -12.76
N ASP A 157 9.49 19.73 -12.97
CA ASP A 157 9.36 21.20 -12.94
C ASP A 157 9.41 21.77 -11.52
N THR A 158 9.32 20.89 -10.50
CA THR A 158 9.45 21.30 -9.10
C THR A 158 10.94 21.36 -8.71
N PRO A 159 11.44 22.48 -8.17
CA PRO A 159 12.81 22.56 -7.66
C PRO A 159 13.11 21.41 -6.66
N PRO A 160 14.35 20.89 -6.65
CA PRO A 160 14.69 19.67 -5.91
C PRO A 160 14.27 19.66 -4.43
N GLU A 161 14.38 20.78 -3.75
CA GLU A 161 14.07 20.89 -2.31
C GLU A 161 12.64 21.38 -2.04
N GLU A 162 11.91 21.77 -3.07
CA GLU A 162 10.54 22.25 -2.92
C GLU A 162 9.53 21.10 -2.93
N LYS A 163 8.38 21.35 -2.32
CA LYS A 163 7.28 20.38 -2.29
C LYS A 163 6.53 20.38 -3.61
N VAL A 164 6.30 19.21 -4.18
CA VAL A 164 5.46 19.03 -5.38
C VAL A 164 4.01 19.50 -5.13
N TRP A 165 3.53 19.35 -3.91
CA TRP A 165 2.19 19.78 -3.50
C TRP A 165 2.28 20.71 -2.28
N GLN A 166 2.00 21.98 -2.47
CA GLN A 166 1.95 22.96 -1.37
C GLN A 166 0.71 22.72 -0.50
N HIS A 167 -0.39 22.32 -1.11
CA HIS A 167 -1.65 22.02 -0.43
C HIS A 167 -2.32 20.78 -0.98
N ILE A 168 -2.85 19.95 -0.07
CA ILE A 168 -3.66 18.78 -0.41
C ILE A 168 -5.01 18.90 0.28
N HIS A 169 -6.06 19.02 -0.50
CA HIS A 169 -7.41 19.25 0.01
C HIS A 169 -7.82 18.16 1.02
N ASN A 170 -8.35 18.56 2.17
CA ASN A 170 -8.65 17.64 3.27
C ASN A 170 -9.68 16.56 2.90
N CYS A 171 -10.63 16.91 2.04
CA CYS A 171 -11.70 16.00 1.58
C CYS A 171 -11.27 15.07 0.44
N ALA A 172 -10.07 15.26 -0.16
CA ALA A 172 -9.58 14.36 -1.20
C ALA A 172 -9.49 12.91 -0.69
N ASP A 173 -10.10 11.96 -1.39
CA ASP A 173 -10.08 10.54 -1.01
C ASP A 173 -8.80 9.84 -1.46
N ILE A 174 -7.66 10.28 -0.90
CA ILE A 174 -6.33 9.72 -1.24
C ILE A 174 -6.28 8.21 -1.04
N HIS A 175 -7.03 7.68 -0.06
CA HIS A 175 -7.04 6.23 0.17
C HIS A 175 -7.80 5.48 -0.95
N GLY A 176 -8.89 6.05 -1.44
CA GLY A 176 -9.61 5.52 -2.60
C GLY A 176 -8.74 5.51 -3.86
N TYR A 177 -8.09 6.63 -4.19
CA TYR A 177 -7.19 6.71 -5.34
C TYR A 177 -6.02 5.74 -5.25
N ARG A 178 -5.48 5.53 -4.05
CA ARG A 178 -4.46 4.52 -3.80
C ARG A 178 -4.99 3.09 -3.99
N ALA A 179 -6.26 2.82 -3.68
CA ALA A 179 -6.87 1.52 -3.96
C ALA A 179 -7.07 1.31 -5.47
N GLU A 180 -7.42 2.36 -6.22
CA GLU A 180 -7.50 2.32 -7.68
C GLU A 180 -6.12 2.03 -8.30
N TYR A 181 -5.05 2.69 -7.80
CA TYR A 181 -3.67 2.41 -8.20
C TYR A 181 -3.29 0.94 -7.97
N ALA A 182 -3.56 0.40 -6.78
CA ALA A 182 -3.27 -0.99 -6.46
C ALA A 182 -4.04 -1.96 -7.35
N THR A 183 -5.33 -1.66 -7.61
CA THR A 183 -6.18 -2.46 -8.49
C THR A 183 -5.64 -2.44 -9.94
N ALA A 184 -5.15 -1.29 -10.42
CA ALA A 184 -4.55 -1.18 -11.74
C ALA A 184 -3.29 -2.04 -11.88
N ILE A 185 -2.37 -1.99 -10.89
CA ILE A 185 -1.18 -2.85 -10.86
C ILE A 185 -1.59 -4.33 -10.83
N TYR A 186 -2.54 -4.70 -9.98
CA TYR A 186 -3.00 -6.08 -9.89
C TYR A 186 -3.54 -6.56 -11.24
N LYS A 187 -4.47 -5.82 -11.85
CA LYS A 187 -5.07 -6.19 -13.14
C LYS A 187 -4.04 -6.34 -14.27
N ALA A 188 -3.00 -5.50 -14.26
CA ALA A 188 -1.94 -5.57 -15.25
C ALA A 188 -0.99 -6.77 -15.06
N ARG A 189 -1.03 -7.45 -13.92
CA ARG A 189 -0.08 -8.50 -13.54
C ARG A 189 -0.71 -9.84 -13.18
N ALA A 190 -2.01 -9.84 -12.87
CA ALA A 190 -2.71 -11.05 -12.48
C ALA A 190 -2.87 -12.00 -13.68
N ARG A 191 -2.49 -13.24 -13.46
CA ARG A 191 -2.83 -14.35 -14.34
C ARG A 191 -4.30 -14.74 -14.13
N ALA A 192 -4.92 -15.33 -15.13
CA ALA A 192 -6.22 -15.98 -14.94
C ALA A 192 -6.07 -17.09 -13.88
N ILE A 193 -7.03 -17.20 -12.98
CA ILE A 193 -6.91 -18.13 -11.84
C ILE A 193 -6.85 -19.60 -12.30
N GLU A 194 -7.53 -19.91 -13.39
CA GLU A 194 -7.53 -21.22 -14.06
C GLU A 194 -6.16 -21.60 -14.64
N ASP A 195 -5.34 -20.60 -15.02
CA ASP A 195 -4.01 -20.82 -15.57
C ASP A 195 -2.93 -20.98 -14.48
N ILE A 196 -3.28 -20.75 -13.21
CA ILE A 196 -2.34 -20.89 -12.10
C ILE A 196 -2.31 -22.36 -11.66
N PRO A 197 -1.14 -23.04 -11.72
CA PRO A 197 -1.01 -24.40 -11.28
C PRO A 197 -1.50 -24.60 -9.85
N TYR A 198 -2.44 -25.49 -9.68
CA TYR A 198 -2.94 -25.89 -8.36
C TYR A 198 -2.16 -27.11 -7.88
N ASP A 199 -1.09 -26.88 -7.14
CA ASP A 199 -0.31 -27.97 -6.57
C ASP A 199 -1.03 -28.60 -5.36
N ARG A 200 -1.45 -29.85 -5.53
CA ARG A 200 -2.07 -30.67 -4.47
C ARG A 200 -1.04 -31.54 -3.71
N VAL A 201 0.22 -31.49 -4.06
CA VAL A 201 1.25 -32.48 -3.74
C VAL A 201 1.62 -32.55 -2.24
N ASN A 202 1.28 -31.60 -1.41
CA ASN A 202 1.73 -31.55 -0.02
C ASN A 202 0.70 -31.99 1.05
N ARG A 203 -0.26 -32.82 0.70
CA ARG A 203 -1.08 -33.48 1.73
C ARG A 203 -0.25 -34.58 2.38
N GLY A 204 0.31 -34.35 3.54
CA GLY A 204 0.98 -35.38 4.36
C GLY A 204 2.36 -35.00 4.92
N THR A 205 2.99 -33.93 4.50
CA THR A 205 4.35 -33.57 4.98
C THR A 205 4.37 -32.62 6.18
N GLY A 206 3.20 -32.28 6.78
CA GLY A 206 3.11 -31.32 7.86
C GLY A 206 3.45 -29.86 7.47
N ARG A 207 3.93 -29.62 6.25
CA ARG A 207 4.21 -28.29 5.72
C ARG A 207 2.91 -27.62 5.27
N ARG A 208 2.73 -26.34 5.61
CA ARG A 208 1.61 -25.56 5.11
C ARG A 208 1.66 -25.51 3.59
N TYR A 209 0.57 -25.88 2.97
CA TYR A 209 0.37 -25.82 1.53
C TYR A 209 0.68 -24.41 0.97
N GLN A 210 1.62 -24.32 0.05
CA GLN A 210 1.99 -23.08 -0.62
C GLN A 210 1.28 -23.00 -1.97
N SER A 211 0.01 -22.64 -1.97
CA SER A 211 -0.68 -22.33 -3.22
C SER A 211 -0.27 -20.95 -3.73
N GLU A 212 -0.08 -20.80 -5.03
CA GLU A 212 0.06 -19.49 -5.70
C GLU A 212 -1.27 -18.73 -5.80
N VAL A 213 -2.37 -19.37 -5.47
CA VAL A 213 -3.68 -18.77 -5.36
C VAL A 213 -3.95 -18.35 -3.93
N TYR A 214 -4.33 -17.10 -3.73
CA TYR A 214 -4.81 -16.58 -2.45
C TYR A 214 -6.33 -16.66 -2.41
N THR A 215 -6.86 -17.39 -1.45
CA THR A 215 -8.32 -17.42 -1.21
C THR A 215 -8.67 -16.40 -0.14
N CYS A 216 -9.47 -15.41 -0.50
CA CYS A 216 -9.98 -14.40 0.41
C CYS A 216 -10.83 -15.03 1.51
N ARG A 217 -10.85 -14.38 2.67
CA ARG A 217 -11.60 -14.81 3.85
C ARG A 217 -12.58 -13.70 4.24
N LYS A 218 -13.52 -14.03 5.10
CA LYS A 218 -14.50 -13.12 5.70
C LYS A 218 -15.53 -12.64 4.67
N ASP A 219 -15.67 -11.32 4.49
CA ASP A 219 -16.64 -10.67 3.61
C ASP A 219 -16.46 -10.98 2.11
N GLU A 220 -15.28 -11.38 1.68
CA GLU A 220 -15.00 -11.84 0.31
C GLU A 220 -14.62 -13.34 0.28
N ALA A 221 -15.12 -14.11 1.25
CA ALA A 221 -14.78 -15.53 1.36
C ALA A 221 -15.02 -16.28 0.05
N GLY A 222 -14.04 -17.09 -0.35
CA GLY A 222 -14.08 -17.85 -1.59
C GLY A 222 -13.53 -17.14 -2.82
N LYS A 223 -13.41 -15.83 -2.83
CA LYS A 223 -12.75 -15.10 -3.93
C LYS A 223 -11.29 -15.50 -4.03
N LYS A 224 -10.85 -15.79 -5.23
CA LYS A 224 -9.47 -16.22 -5.52
C LYS A 224 -8.68 -15.10 -6.17
N LEU A 225 -7.43 -14.93 -5.76
CA LEU A 225 -6.51 -13.92 -6.28
C LEU A 225 -5.14 -14.52 -6.56
N ASP A 226 -4.44 -14.01 -7.58
CA ASP A 226 -3.06 -14.37 -7.89
C ASP A 226 -2.10 -13.80 -6.84
N LYS A 227 -1.40 -14.66 -6.10
CA LYS A 227 -0.44 -14.25 -5.07
C LYS A 227 0.74 -13.48 -5.63
N ALA A 228 1.24 -13.84 -6.82
CA ALA A 228 2.36 -13.15 -7.44
C ALA A 228 1.99 -11.69 -7.74
N ALA A 229 0.84 -11.46 -8.36
CA ALA A 229 0.33 -10.12 -8.62
C ALA A 229 0.06 -9.34 -7.31
N MET A 230 -0.47 -10.00 -6.27
CA MET A 230 -0.66 -9.38 -4.95
C MET A 230 0.67 -8.97 -4.30
N LEU A 231 1.73 -9.77 -4.48
CA LEU A 231 3.06 -9.46 -3.94
C LEU A 231 3.62 -8.20 -4.62
N ILE A 232 3.52 -8.12 -5.93
CA ILE A 232 3.91 -6.93 -6.71
C ILE A 232 3.16 -5.69 -6.20
N CYS A 233 1.83 -5.76 -6.06
CA CYS A 233 1.04 -4.69 -5.46
C CYS A 233 1.52 -4.32 -4.05
N SER A 234 1.83 -5.33 -3.23
CA SER A 234 2.30 -5.14 -1.86
C SER A 234 3.60 -4.35 -1.83
N LYS A 235 4.55 -4.66 -2.74
CA LYS A 235 5.82 -3.94 -2.90
C LYS A 235 5.60 -2.48 -3.32
N ALA A 236 4.80 -2.22 -4.37
CA ALA A 236 4.46 -0.86 -4.81
C ALA A 236 3.84 -0.02 -3.69
N LEU A 237 3.01 -0.63 -2.86
CA LEU A 237 2.34 0.03 -1.74
C LEU A 237 3.20 0.12 -0.46
N GLY A 238 4.35 -0.55 -0.39
CA GLY A 238 5.18 -0.63 0.81
C GLY A 238 4.52 -1.41 1.96
N HIS A 239 3.85 -2.50 1.63
CA HIS A 239 3.31 -3.46 2.60
C HIS A 239 4.16 -4.73 2.64
N ASN A 240 4.26 -5.36 3.83
CA ASN A 240 4.97 -6.63 3.98
C ASN A 240 4.05 -7.86 3.93
N ARG A 241 2.73 -7.64 3.83
CA ARG A 241 1.74 -8.72 3.86
C ARG A 241 0.74 -8.55 2.72
N ILE A 242 0.66 -9.56 1.88
CA ILE A 242 -0.27 -9.60 0.75
C ILE A 242 -1.75 -9.54 1.21
N SER A 243 -2.07 -10.09 2.38
CA SER A 243 -3.43 -10.02 2.93
C SER A 243 -3.94 -8.58 3.11
N VAL A 244 -3.04 -7.61 3.39
CA VAL A 244 -3.40 -6.20 3.47
C VAL A 244 -3.87 -5.66 2.14
N VAL A 245 -3.30 -6.15 1.04
CA VAL A 245 -3.67 -5.76 -0.33
C VAL A 245 -5.08 -6.28 -0.65
N ALA A 246 -5.34 -7.56 -0.40
CA ALA A 246 -6.67 -8.15 -0.55
C ALA A 246 -7.72 -7.45 0.33
N ASP A 247 -7.40 -7.29 1.61
CA ASP A 247 -8.34 -6.76 2.60
C ASP A 247 -8.71 -5.28 2.38
N ASN A 248 -7.81 -4.46 1.78
CA ASN A 248 -7.98 -3.00 1.82
C ASN A 248 -7.90 -2.29 0.47
N TYR A 249 -7.33 -2.92 -0.56
CA TYR A 249 -7.02 -2.22 -1.81
C TYR A 249 -7.63 -2.84 -3.06
N ILE A 250 -7.54 -4.16 -3.24
CA ILE A 250 -8.06 -4.81 -4.45
C ILE A 250 -9.55 -5.10 -4.28
N ARG A 251 -10.38 -4.41 -5.07
CA ARG A 251 -11.84 -4.51 -5.00
C ARG A 251 -12.48 -4.41 -6.36
N GLY A 252 -13.70 -4.94 -6.45
CA GLY A 252 -14.47 -4.84 -7.66
C GLY A 252 -13.81 -5.55 -8.86
N LEU A 253 -13.17 -6.68 -8.57
CA LEU A 253 -12.63 -7.57 -9.61
C LEU A 253 -13.67 -8.58 -10.01
#